data_80e561c9ab367564d773db65fe367066
#
_entry.id   80e561c9ab367564d773db65fe367066
#
_cell.length_a   1.000
_cell.length_b   1.000
_cell.length_c   1.000
_cell.angle_alpha   90.00
_cell.angle_beta   90.00
_cell.angle_gamma   90.00
#
_symmetry.space_group_name_H-M   'P 1'
#
loop_
_entity.id
_entity.type
_entity.pdbx_description
1 polymer ?
#
loop_
_entity_poly.entity_id
_entity_poly.type
_entity_poly.pdbx_seq_one_letter_code
_entity_poly.pdbx_strand_id
1 'polypeptide(L)'
;FNLLKETLPRYGITTSFVDVANFAEIEAAITDKTKFIIAETLGNPLGNIADLEKLAEIAHQHAIPLVIDNTFGTPYLLNVFSYGVDIAVHSATKFIGGHGTSIGGVIVDSGNFDWEKSGKFPQFVEPDPSYHDISYTRDIGKAAFVTAVRTQLLRDTGACLSPFNAFLLLQGLETLSLRVERHVENAKKIAYYLENHPKVTKVNYASLPSSPYYDLAQKYLPKGASSIFTFNVAGSAKAAREVIDSLEIFSDLANVADAKSLVVHPATTTHGQMTEEDLRACGIEPEQIRVSIGLENADDLIEDLRLALEKI
;
A
#
# COMPACT_ATOMS: atom_id res chain seq x y z
N PHE A 1 -1.02 3.12 -10.31
CA PHE A 1 -1.71 4.00 -11.26
C PHE A 1 -1.45 3.57 -12.70
N ASN A 2 -0.19 3.61 -13.19
CA ASN A 2 0.17 3.36 -14.59
C ASN A 2 -0.30 1.99 -15.13
N LEU A 3 -0.17 0.92 -14.34
CA LEU A 3 -0.68 -0.41 -14.71
C LEU A 3 -2.18 -0.36 -15.05
N LEU A 4 -2.96 0.27 -14.18
CA LEU A 4 -4.42 0.32 -14.29
C LEU A 4 -4.89 1.29 -15.38
N LYS A 5 -4.19 2.43 -15.56
CA LYS A 5 -4.58 3.47 -16.50
C LYS A 5 -4.11 3.22 -17.94
N GLU A 6 -2.86 2.72 -18.10
CA GLU A 6 -2.19 2.67 -19.39
C GLU A 6 -1.98 1.24 -19.92
N THR A 7 -1.62 0.31 -19.03
CA THR A 7 -1.23 -1.04 -19.46
C THR A 7 -2.42 -1.96 -19.64
N LEU A 8 -3.30 -2.07 -18.64
CA LEU A 8 -4.43 -2.98 -18.69
C LEU A 8 -5.48 -2.66 -19.76
N PRO A 9 -5.74 -1.40 -20.14
CA PRO A 9 -6.62 -1.10 -21.27
C PRO A 9 -6.19 -1.74 -22.60
N ARG A 10 -4.89 -1.97 -22.80
CA ARG A 10 -4.37 -2.69 -23.99
C ARG A 10 -4.82 -4.15 -24.03
N TYR A 11 -5.24 -4.70 -22.89
CA TYR A 11 -5.77 -6.05 -22.74
C TYR A 11 -7.30 -6.06 -22.54
N GLY A 12 -7.97 -4.92 -22.81
CA GLY A 12 -9.42 -4.80 -22.69
C GLY A 12 -9.95 -4.65 -21.26
N ILE A 13 -9.07 -4.37 -20.29
CA ILE A 13 -9.44 -4.15 -18.88
C ILE A 13 -9.41 -2.64 -18.61
N THR A 14 -10.54 -2.06 -18.27
CA THR A 14 -10.67 -0.63 -17.93
C THR A 14 -10.81 -0.44 -16.43
N THR A 15 -10.38 0.72 -15.93
CA THR A 15 -10.44 1.07 -14.51
C THR A 15 -11.07 2.44 -14.34
N SER A 16 -12.03 2.54 -13.42
CA SER A 16 -12.55 3.81 -12.92
C SER A 16 -11.80 4.16 -11.64
N PHE A 17 -11.15 5.33 -11.62
CA PHE A 17 -10.48 5.87 -10.43
C PHE A 17 -11.48 6.74 -9.68
N VAL A 18 -11.66 6.46 -8.40
CA VAL A 18 -12.62 7.13 -7.52
C VAL A 18 -11.97 7.43 -6.18
N ASP A 19 -12.48 8.43 -5.46
CA ASP A 19 -12.03 8.70 -4.10
C ASP A 19 -12.49 7.57 -3.17
N VAL A 20 -11.54 6.95 -2.47
CA VAL A 20 -11.78 5.83 -1.55
C VAL A 20 -12.71 6.20 -0.39
N ALA A 21 -12.83 7.48 -0.05
CA ALA A 21 -13.72 8.01 0.98
C ALA A 21 -15.12 8.41 0.44
N ASN A 22 -15.32 8.46 -0.87
CA ASN A 22 -16.57 8.81 -1.52
C ASN A 22 -17.36 7.56 -1.94
N PHE A 23 -18.08 6.96 -1.00
CA PHE A 23 -18.82 5.71 -1.25
C PHE A 23 -19.89 5.85 -2.34
N ALA A 24 -20.53 7.02 -2.47
CA ALA A 24 -21.53 7.26 -3.52
C ALA A 24 -20.88 7.26 -4.92
N GLU A 25 -19.68 7.80 -5.06
CA GLU A 25 -18.92 7.77 -6.31
C GLU A 25 -18.48 6.34 -6.63
N ILE A 26 -18.04 5.56 -5.62
CA ILE A 26 -17.69 4.15 -5.78
C ILE A 26 -18.88 3.36 -6.32
N GLU A 27 -20.04 3.48 -5.68
CA GLU A 27 -21.27 2.80 -6.13
C GLU A 27 -21.67 3.21 -7.56
N ALA A 28 -21.61 4.51 -7.88
CA ALA A 28 -21.95 5.02 -9.20
C ALA A 28 -20.98 4.54 -10.31
N ALA A 29 -19.74 4.21 -9.96
CA ALA A 29 -18.74 3.68 -10.89
C ALA A 29 -18.90 2.18 -11.17
N ILE A 30 -19.66 1.44 -10.35
CA ILE A 30 -19.87 0.00 -10.52
C ILE A 30 -20.88 -0.24 -11.64
N THR A 31 -20.55 -1.17 -12.54
CA THR A 31 -21.38 -1.63 -13.64
C THR A 31 -21.47 -3.15 -13.65
N ASP A 32 -22.32 -3.71 -14.52
CA ASP A 32 -22.39 -5.17 -14.71
C ASP A 32 -21.06 -5.79 -15.16
N LYS A 33 -20.18 -4.99 -15.76
CA LYS A 33 -18.85 -5.42 -16.21
C LYS A 33 -17.80 -5.34 -15.12
N THR A 34 -18.09 -4.67 -14.01
CA THR A 34 -17.13 -4.54 -12.91
C THR A 34 -16.85 -5.89 -12.27
N LYS A 35 -15.58 -6.23 -12.13
CA LYS A 35 -15.10 -7.51 -11.64
C LYS A 35 -14.60 -7.47 -10.20
N PHE A 36 -14.05 -6.35 -9.76
CA PHE A 36 -13.56 -6.17 -8.38
C PHE A 36 -13.39 -4.71 -8.04
N ILE A 37 -13.37 -4.42 -6.74
CA ILE A 37 -12.86 -3.17 -6.18
C ILE A 37 -11.44 -3.42 -5.68
N ILE A 38 -10.51 -2.51 -5.96
CA ILE A 38 -9.15 -2.54 -5.41
C ILE A 38 -8.83 -1.23 -4.72
N ALA A 39 -8.28 -1.32 -3.51
CA ALA A 39 -7.79 -0.17 -2.75
C ALA A 39 -6.52 -0.53 -1.97
N GLU A 40 -5.81 0.47 -1.45
CA GLU A 40 -4.73 0.30 -0.50
C GLU A 40 -5.25 0.45 0.93
N THR A 41 -4.74 -0.34 1.87
CA THR A 41 -5.04 -0.14 3.31
C THR A 41 -4.64 1.26 3.76
N LEU A 42 -3.43 1.64 3.40
CA LEU A 42 -2.80 2.94 3.63
C LEU A 42 -2.27 3.46 2.31
N GLY A 43 -2.80 4.58 1.86
CA GLY A 43 -2.40 5.19 0.59
C GLY A 43 -1.03 5.85 0.63
N ASN A 44 -0.31 5.77 -0.47
CA ASN A 44 1.00 6.39 -0.68
C ASN A 44 0.88 7.53 -1.71
N PRO A 45 1.24 8.77 -1.39
CA PRO A 45 2.04 9.21 -0.23
C PRO A 45 1.23 9.74 0.96
N LEU A 46 -0.08 9.89 0.88
CA LEU A 46 -0.87 10.70 1.80
C LEU A 46 -1.18 10.02 3.15
N GLY A 47 -1.01 8.69 3.25
CA GLY A 47 -1.34 7.96 4.47
C GLY A 47 -2.84 7.92 4.81
N ASN A 48 -3.71 8.15 3.81
CA ASN A 48 -5.15 7.99 3.94
C ASN A 48 -5.50 6.51 4.17
N ILE A 49 -6.55 6.26 4.96
CA ILE A 49 -6.99 4.90 5.31
C ILE A 49 -8.32 4.59 4.61
N ALA A 50 -8.39 3.42 3.96
CA ALA A 50 -9.62 2.89 3.42
C ALA A 50 -10.52 2.31 4.53
N ASP A 51 -11.81 2.61 4.52
CA ASP A 51 -12.78 1.93 5.39
C ASP A 51 -13.11 0.56 4.80
N LEU A 52 -12.38 -0.46 5.27
CA LEU A 52 -12.42 -1.81 4.70
C LEU A 52 -13.79 -2.47 4.79
N GLU A 53 -14.49 -2.32 5.94
CA GLU A 53 -15.82 -2.90 6.12
C GLU A 53 -16.83 -2.27 5.17
N LYS A 54 -16.75 -0.96 4.98
CA LYS A 54 -17.67 -0.27 4.07
C LYS A 54 -17.41 -0.63 2.61
N LEU A 55 -16.14 -0.74 2.21
CA LEU A 55 -15.77 -1.19 0.87
C LEU A 55 -16.19 -2.66 0.63
N ALA A 56 -16.03 -3.53 1.62
CA ALA A 56 -16.48 -4.92 1.53
C ALA A 56 -18.00 -5.03 1.39
N GLU A 57 -18.74 -4.24 2.17
CA GLU A 57 -20.21 -4.15 2.06
C GLU A 57 -20.63 -3.78 0.62
N ILE A 58 -20.06 -2.72 0.06
CA ILE A 58 -20.36 -2.28 -1.31
C ILE A 58 -19.98 -3.35 -2.33
N ALA A 59 -18.78 -3.92 -2.25
CA ALA A 59 -18.34 -4.95 -3.18
C ALA A 59 -19.27 -6.17 -3.18
N HIS A 60 -19.61 -6.65 -2.00
CA HIS A 60 -20.47 -7.84 -1.85
C HIS A 60 -21.92 -7.61 -2.26
N GLN A 61 -22.47 -6.40 -2.06
CA GLN A 61 -23.80 -6.04 -2.58
C GLN A 61 -23.87 -6.14 -4.11
N HIS A 62 -22.76 -5.89 -4.79
CA HIS A 62 -22.62 -6.00 -6.25
C HIS A 62 -22.08 -7.36 -6.71
N ALA A 63 -21.96 -8.35 -5.82
CA ALA A 63 -21.45 -9.68 -6.09
C ALA A 63 -20.05 -9.67 -6.75
N ILE A 64 -19.16 -8.78 -6.29
CA ILE A 64 -17.76 -8.68 -6.70
C ILE A 64 -16.83 -8.75 -5.48
N PRO A 65 -15.60 -9.30 -5.62
CA PRO A 65 -14.65 -9.33 -4.52
C PRO A 65 -14.01 -7.98 -4.24
N LEU A 66 -13.65 -7.76 -2.97
CA LEU A 66 -12.78 -6.67 -2.53
C LEU A 66 -11.33 -7.16 -2.49
N VAL A 67 -10.46 -6.48 -3.23
CA VAL A 67 -9.01 -6.70 -3.24
C VAL A 67 -8.32 -5.56 -2.50
N ILE A 68 -7.46 -5.87 -1.54
CA ILE A 68 -6.73 -4.85 -0.78
C ILE A 68 -5.23 -5.05 -0.92
N ASP A 69 -4.54 -4.01 -1.37
CA ASP A 69 -3.08 -3.92 -1.22
C ASP A 69 -2.77 -3.56 0.24
N ASN A 70 -2.35 -4.57 0.99
CA ASN A 70 -2.02 -4.44 2.41
C ASN A 70 -0.50 -4.33 2.64
N THR A 71 0.23 -3.82 1.66
CA THR A 71 1.69 -3.68 1.75
C THR A 71 2.11 -2.87 2.96
N PHE A 72 1.45 -1.73 3.23
CA PHE A 72 1.79 -0.85 4.36
C PHE A 72 1.15 -1.31 5.68
N GLY A 73 -0.04 -1.90 5.61
CA GLY A 73 -0.67 -2.52 6.77
C GLY A 73 0.06 -3.77 7.26
N THR A 74 0.79 -4.43 6.40
CA THR A 74 1.50 -5.70 6.64
C THR A 74 0.59 -6.80 7.22
N PRO A 75 0.94 -8.06 7.15
CA PRO A 75 0.16 -9.11 7.83
C PRO A 75 0.25 -9.02 9.36
N TYR A 76 1.18 -8.21 9.90
CA TYR A 76 1.37 -8.02 11.33
C TYR A 76 0.49 -6.93 11.94
N LEU A 77 0.38 -5.77 11.28
CA LEU A 77 -0.40 -4.65 11.79
C LEU A 77 -1.91 -4.87 11.56
N LEU A 78 -2.27 -5.50 10.43
CA LEU A 78 -3.66 -5.64 10.04
C LEU A 78 -3.94 -6.98 9.34
N ASN A 79 -4.85 -7.77 9.94
CA ASN A 79 -5.50 -8.88 9.28
C ASN A 79 -6.74 -8.36 8.54
N VAL A 80 -6.60 -8.03 7.27
CA VAL A 80 -7.69 -7.45 6.45
C VAL A 80 -8.90 -8.36 6.31
N PHE A 81 -8.71 -9.68 6.38
CA PHE A 81 -9.79 -10.67 6.24
C PHE A 81 -10.82 -10.60 7.36
N SER A 82 -10.44 -10.09 8.54
CA SER A 82 -11.37 -9.86 9.65
C SER A 82 -12.41 -8.77 9.34
N TYR A 83 -12.21 -8.01 8.26
CA TYR A 83 -13.05 -6.90 7.85
C TYR A 83 -13.72 -7.13 6.48
N GLY A 84 -13.85 -8.38 6.06
CA GLY A 84 -14.59 -8.75 4.85
C GLY A 84 -13.81 -8.64 3.55
N VAL A 85 -12.50 -8.42 3.60
CA VAL A 85 -11.65 -8.45 2.39
C VAL A 85 -11.54 -9.86 1.85
N ASP A 86 -11.65 -10.03 0.54
CA ASP A 86 -11.61 -11.34 -0.10
C ASP A 86 -10.18 -11.72 -0.51
N ILE A 87 -9.44 -10.77 -1.07
CA ILE A 87 -8.08 -10.99 -1.55
C ILE A 87 -7.17 -9.89 -1.01
N ALA A 88 -6.07 -10.28 -0.40
CA ALA A 88 -5.00 -9.37 -0.02
C ALA A 88 -3.79 -9.55 -0.94
N VAL A 89 -3.20 -8.43 -1.37
CA VAL A 89 -1.92 -8.43 -2.06
C VAL A 89 -0.89 -7.69 -1.23
N HIS A 90 0.37 -8.12 -1.33
CA HIS A 90 1.49 -7.47 -0.67
C HIS A 90 2.66 -7.37 -1.64
N SER A 91 3.24 -6.21 -1.76
CA SER A 91 4.61 -6.12 -2.28
C SER A 91 5.57 -6.69 -1.24
N ALA A 92 5.99 -7.95 -1.43
CA ALA A 92 6.95 -8.59 -0.54
C ALA A 92 8.33 -7.90 -0.57
N THR A 93 8.60 -7.13 -1.62
CA THR A 93 9.73 -6.22 -1.78
C THR A 93 9.91 -5.27 -0.59
N LYS A 94 8.79 -4.86 0.04
CA LYS A 94 8.73 -3.83 1.08
C LYS A 94 8.95 -4.44 2.47
N PHE A 95 8.06 -4.25 3.42
CA PHE A 95 8.22 -4.73 4.79
C PHE A 95 8.52 -6.23 4.94
N ILE A 96 7.97 -7.09 4.07
CA ILE A 96 8.21 -8.54 4.16
C ILE A 96 9.69 -8.82 3.97
N GLY A 97 10.30 -8.37 2.88
CA GLY A 97 11.75 -8.48 2.66
C GLY A 97 12.55 -7.56 3.57
N GLY A 98 12.13 -6.31 3.68
CA GLY A 98 12.61 -5.31 4.63
C GLY A 98 14.00 -4.72 4.35
N HIS A 99 14.63 -5.05 3.22
CA HIS A 99 16.00 -4.64 2.91
C HIS A 99 16.20 -4.12 1.48
N GLY A 100 15.13 -4.03 0.69
CA GLY A 100 15.23 -3.59 -0.71
C GLY A 100 16.08 -4.49 -1.64
N THR A 101 16.41 -5.70 -1.21
CA THR A 101 17.35 -6.60 -1.92
C THR A 101 16.67 -7.51 -2.94
N SER A 102 15.36 -7.69 -2.86
CA SER A 102 14.62 -8.62 -3.71
C SER A 102 13.24 -8.08 -4.05
N ILE A 103 12.86 -8.19 -5.31
CA ILE A 103 11.52 -7.87 -5.79
C ILE A 103 10.66 -9.12 -5.72
N GLY A 104 9.46 -9.00 -5.13
CA GLY A 104 8.49 -10.08 -5.06
C GLY A 104 7.12 -9.58 -4.62
N GLY A 105 6.12 -10.44 -4.80
CA GLY A 105 4.74 -10.19 -4.38
C GLY A 105 4.11 -11.43 -3.77
N VAL A 106 3.08 -11.21 -2.96
CA VAL A 106 2.27 -12.28 -2.37
C VAL A 106 0.81 -11.95 -2.61
N ILE A 107 0.06 -12.95 -3.04
CA ILE A 107 -1.41 -12.93 -3.13
C ILE A 107 -1.93 -13.89 -2.07
N VAL A 108 -2.83 -13.42 -1.22
CA VAL A 108 -3.50 -14.22 -0.19
C VAL A 108 -5.00 -14.15 -0.44
N ASP A 109 -5.62 -15.31 -0.55
CA ASP A 109 -7.07 -15.48 -0.74
C ASP A 109 -7.71 -15.88 0.59
N SER A 110 -8.79 -15.22 0.98
CA SER A 110 -9.59 -15.62 2.15
C SER A 110 -10.25 -16.99 1.97
N GLY A 111 -10.51 -17.36 0.71
CA GLY A 111 -11.30 -18.54 0.35
C GLY A 111 -12.79 -18.42 0.73
N ASN A 112 -13.29 -17.22 0.99
CA ASN A 112 -14.65 -16.98 1.44
C ASN A 112 -15.56 -16.35 0.37
N PHE A 113 -14.99 -15.78 -0.71
CA PHE A 113 -15.82 -15.23 -1.77
C PHE A 113 -16.53 -16.35 -2.56
N ASP A 114 -17.83 -16.19 -2.72
CA ASP A 114 -18.68 -17.15 -3.44
C ASP A 114 -18.67 -16.87 -4.95
N TRP A 115 -17.71 -17.47 -5.64
CA TRP A 115 -17.50 -17.31 -7.08
C TRP A 115 -18.68 -17.81 -7.91
N GLU A 116 -19.39 -18.87 -7.46
CA GLU A 116 -20.56 -19.44 -8.15
C GLU A 116 -21.76 -18.51 -8.03
N LYS A 117 -22.10 -18.10 -6.80
CA LYS A 117 -23.24 -17.21 -6.54
C LYS A 117 -23.07 -15.85 -7.21
N SER A 118 -21.85 -15.36 -7.35
CA SER A 118 -21.56 -14.11 -8.05
C SER A 118 -22.07 -14.12 -9.50
N GLY A 119 -21.95 -15.23 -10.21
CA GLY A 119 -22.32 -15.34 -11.63
C GLY A 119 -21.44 -14.55 -12.60
N LYS A 120 -20.44 -13.83 -12.09
CA LYS A 120 -19.56 -12.96 -12.89
C LYS A 120 -18.24 -13.61 -13.30
N PHE A 121 -17.95 -14.82 -12.83
CA PHE A 121 -16.65 -15.50 -12.97
C PHE A 121 -16.77 -16.91 -13.52
N PRO A 122 -17.29 -17.09 -14.76
CA PRO A 122 -17.47 -18.41 -15.36
C PRO A 122 -16.17 -19.22 -15.43
N GLN A 123 -15.02 -18.56 -15.58
CA GLN A 123 -13.71 -19.18 -15.63
C GLN A 123 -13.31 -19.95 -14.35
N PHE A 124 -13.99 -19.75 -13.23
CA PHE A 124 -13.77 -20.53 -12.01
C PHE A 124 -14.81 -21.63 -11.80
N VAL A 125 -15.97 -21.50 -12.47
CA VAL A 125 -17.14 -22.37 -12.29
C VAL A 125 -17.23 -23.42 -13.38
N GLU A 126 -17.01 -23.01 -14.64
CA GLU A 126 -17.06 -23.89 -15.79
C GLU A 126 -15.80 -24.77 -15.86
N PRO A 127 -15.88 -25.96 -16.48
CA PRO A 127 -14.72 -26.82 -16.70
C PRO A 127 -13.64 -26.10 -17.52
N ASP A 128 -12.40 -26.13 -17.04
CA ASP A 128 -11.25 -25.56 -17.73
C ASP A 128 -10.62 -26.60 -18.69
N PRO A 129 -10.82 -26.47 -20.00
CA PRO A 129 -10.30 -27.45 -20.96
C PRO A 129 -8.75 -27.39 -21.06
N SER A 130 -8.13 -26.33 -20.58
CA SER A 130 -6.67 -26.21 -20.55
C SER A 130 -6.03 -26.93 -19.36
N TYR A 131 -6.85 -27.34 -18.37
CA TYR A 131 -6.36 -28.00 -17.15
C TYR A 131 -7.29 -29.14 -16.71
N HIS A 132 -7.30 -30.22 -17.47
CA HIS A 132 -8.01 -31.47 -17.15
C HIS A 132 -9.54 -31.33 -16.95
N ASP A 133 -10.18 -30.36 -17.56
CA ASP A 133 -11.60 -30.04 -17.42
C ASP A 133 -12.07 -29.86 -15.96
N ILE A 134 -11.20 -29.37 -15.08
CA ILE A 134 -11.58 -29.05 -13.70
C ILE A 134 -12.47 -27.81 -13.64
N SER A 135 -13.47 -27.86 -12.74
CA SER A 135 -14.13 -26.65 -12.22
C SER A 135 -13.46 -26.26 -10.92
N TYR A 136 -12.83 -25.09 -10.89
CA TYR A 136 -12.05 -24.69 -9.72
C TYR A 136 -12.91 -24.58 -8.46
N THR A 137 -14.13 -24.07 -8.57
CA THR A 137 -15.04 -23.98 -7.42
C THR A 137 -15.48 -25.35 -6.91
N ARG A 138 -15.89 -26.25 -7.82
CA ARG A 138 -16.38 -27.60 -7.48
C ARG A 138 -15.25 -28.52 -7.00
N ASP A 139 -14.13 -28.55 -7.74
CA ASP A 139 -13.10 -29.58 -7.56
C ASP A 139 -12.00 -29.17 -6.58
N ILE A 140 -11.78 -27.85 -6.42
CA ILE A 140 -10.75 -27.28 -5.53
C ILE A 140 -11.38 -26.57 -4.31
N GLY A 141 -12.58 -25.99 -4.46
CA GLY A 141 -13.29 -25.33 -3.38
C GLY A 141 -12.65 -24.00 -2.97
N LYS A 142 -12.34 -23.82 -1.68
CA LYS A 142 -11.84 -22.55 -1.13
C LYS A 142 -10.55 -22.01 -1.75
N ALA A 143 -9.74 -22.87 -2.35
CA ALA A 143 -8.51 -22.46 -3.02
C ALA A 143 -8.70 -22.24 -4.55
N ALA A 144 -9.94 -22.13 -5.03
CA ALA A 144 -10.27 -21.97 -6.45
C ALA A 144 -9.47 -20.85 -7.13
N PHE A 145 -9.52 -19.65 -6.55
CA PHE A 145 -8.84 -18.47 -7.13
C PHE A 145 -7.32 -18.66 -7.21
N VAL A 146 -6.67 -18.98 -6.10
CA VAL A 146 -5.19 -19.10 -6.10
C VAL A 146 -4.72 -20.29 -6.93
N THR A 147 -5.52 -21.35 -7.06
CA THR A 147 -5.21 -22.48 -7.95
C THR A 147 -5.31 -22.04 -9.40
N ALA A 148 -6.36 -21.34 -9.80
CA ALA A 148 -6.49 -20.81 -11.16
C ALA A 148 -5.34 -19.84 -11.52
N VAL A 149 -4.95 -18.96 -10.61
CA VAL A 149 -3.77 -18.08 -10.80
C VAL A 149 -2.50 -18.90 -11.07
N ARG A 150 -2.30 -20.03 -10.37
CA ARG A 150 -1.12 -20.90 -10.55
C ARG A 150 -1.17 -21.72 -11.83
N THR A 151 -2.31 -22.29 -12.15
CA THR A 151 -2.46 -23.21 -13.29
C THR A 151 -2.61 -22.50 -14.63
N GLN A 152 -3.04 -21.24 -14.62
CA GLN A 152 -3.17 -20.41 -15.81
C GLN A 152 -2.05 -19.37 -15.88
N LEU A 153 -2.13 -18.30 -15.09
CA LEU A 153 -1.21 -17.15 -15.23
C LEU A 153 0.24 -17.50 -14.93
N LEU A 154 0.52 -18.14 -13.81
CA LEU A 154 1.90 -18.49 -13.44
C LEU A 154 2.50 -19.48 -14.44
N ARG A 155 1.76 -20.55 -14.78
CA ARG A 155 2.22 -21.55 -15.73
C ARG A 155 2.47 -20.96 -17.12
N ASP A 156 1.52 -20.18 -17.63
CA ASP A 156 1.55 -19.76 -19.04
C ASP A 156 2.47 -18.55 -19.25
N THR A 157 2.60 -17.65 -18.28
CA THR A 157 3.53 -16.50 -18.36
C THR A 157 4.94 -16.85 -17.90
N GLY A 158 5.12 -17.89 -17.09
CA GLY A 158 6.40 -18.28 -16.52
C GLY A 158 6.95 -17.28 -15.47
N ALA A 159 6.13 -16.34 -15.00
CA ALA A 159 6.54 -15.28 -14.07
C ALA A 159 6.70 -15.83 -12.65
N CYS A 160 7.67 -16.70 -12.41
CA CYS A 160 7.95 -17.29 -11.10
C CYS A 160 9.08 -16.55 -10.38
N LEU A 161 8.95 -16.50 -9.06
CA LEU A 161 9.98 -15.95 -8.18
C LEU A 161 11.22 -16.86 -8.18
N SER A 162 12.44 -16.28 -8.24
CA SER A 162 13.65 -17.09 -8.10
C SER A 162 13.74 -17.71 -6.70
N PRO A 163 14.26 -18.95 -6.56
CA PRO A 163 14.41 -19.59 -5.27
C PRO A 163 15.26 -18.79 -4.28
N PHE A 164 16.29 -18.09 -4.76
CA PHE A 164 17.13 -17.26 -3.93
C PHE A 164 16.37 -16.03 -3.40
N ASN A 165 15.58 -15.36 -4.25
CA ASN A 165 14.72 -14.25 -3.80
C ASN A 165 13.66 -14.74 -2.82
N ALA A 166 13.07 -15.92 -3.05
CA ALA A 166 12.12 -16.52 -2.12
C ALA A 166 12.76 -16.77 -0.75
N PHE A 167 14.00 -17.28 -0.72
CA PHE A 167 14.77 -17.48 0.51
C PHE A 167 14.98 -16.16 1.27
N LEU A 168 15.41 -15.09 0.59
CA LEU A 168 15.61 -13.78 1.23
C LEU A 168 14.29 -13.19 1.78
N LEU A 169 13.19 -13.34 1.05
CA LEU A 169 11.87 -12.88 1.50
C LEU A 169 11.36 -13.68 2.70
N LEU A 170 11.61 -15.00 2.73
CA LEU A 170 11.28 -15.84 3.89
C LEU A 170 12.09 -15.46 5.14
N GLN A 171 13.38 -15.20 5.00
CA GLN A 171 14.19 -14.68 6.11
C GLN A 171 13.66 -13.34 6.63
N GLY A 172 13.28 -12.43 5.71
CA GLY A 172 12.65 -11.16 6.10
C GLY A 172 11.34 -11.37 6.85
N LEU A 173 10.55 -12.35 6.45
CA LEU A 173 9.26 -12.66 7.08
C LEU A 173 9.43 -13.14 8.54
N GLU A 174 10.49 -13.90 8.85
CA GLU A 174 10.76 -14.39 10.21
C GLU A 174 10.91 -13.27 11.25
N THR A 175 11.43 -12.12 10.83
CA THR A 175 11.65 -10.96 11.72
C THR A 175 10.65 -9.83 11.49
N LEU A 176 9.62 -10.05 10.66
CA LEU A 176 8.69 -9.00 10.26
C LEU A 176 8.05 -8.27 11.44
N SER A 177 7.54 -9.00 12.43
CA SER A 177 6.86 -8.40 13.58
C SER A 177 7.78 -7.48 14.38
N LEU A 178 9.00 -7.95 14.67
CA LEU A 178 10.00 -7.18 15.42
C LEU A 178 10.41 -5.89 14.68
N ARG A 179 10.60 -5.99 13.37
CA ARG A 179 10.95 -4.84 12.55
C ARG A 179 9.80 -3.84 12.47
N VAL A 180 8.58 -4.32 12.22
CA VAL A 180 7.41 -3.44 12.07
C VAL A 180 7.08 -2.74 13.39
N GLU A 181 7.21 -3.40 14.53
CA GLU A 181 7.07 -2.75 15.84
C GLU A 181 8.07 -1.59 15.99
N ARG A 182 9.34 -1.81 15.69
CA ARG A 182 10.36 -0.77 15.77
C ARG A 182 10.12 0.35 14.77
N HIS A 183 9.77 0.02 13.54
CA HIS A 183 9.39 1.00 12.51
C HIS A 183 8.27 1.93 12.99
N VAL A 184 7.20 1.35 13.52
CA VAL A 184 6.04 2.11 14.01
C VAL A 184 6.38 2.95 15.24
N GLU A 185 7.15 2.40 16.18
CA GLU A 185 7.60 3.14 17.37
C GLU A 185 8.41 4.38 16.96
N ASN A 186 9.39 4.20 16.09
CA ASN A 186 10.21 5.29 15.57
C ASN A 186 9.37 6.33 14.82
N ALA A 187 8.47 5.86 13.92
CA ALA A 187 7.61 6.75 13.15
C ALA A 187 6.69 7.62 14.04
N LYS A 188 6.10 7.04 15.08
CA LYS A 188 5.27 7.78 16.04
C LYS A 188 6.08 8.88 16.74
N LYS A 189 7.28 8.57 17.23
CA LYS A 189 8.16 9.56 17.90
C LYS A 189 8.54 10.70 16.95
N ILE A 190 8.95 10.36 15.72
CA ILE A 190 9.37 11.34 14.73
C ILE A 190 8.19 12.19 14.24
N ALA A 191 7.05 11.57 13.95
CA ALA A 191 5.86 12.30 13.52
C ALA A 191 5.38 13.28 14.59
N TYR A 192 5.39 12.89 15.87
CA TYR A 192 5.06 13.77 16.99
C TYR A 192 6.06 14.93 17.13
N TYR A 193 7.37 14.66 16.98
CA TYR A 193 8.39 15.69 16.97
C TYR A 193 8.16 16.71 15.84
N LEU A 194 7.94 16.24 14.62
CA LEU A 194 7.71 17.08 13.45
C LEU A 194 6.42 17.90 13.56
N GLU A 195 5.34 17.33 14.10
CA GLU A 195 4.06 18.04 14.29
C GLU A 195 4.20 19.26 15.21
N ASN A 196 5.12 19.20 16.17
CA ASN A 196 5.40 20.28 17.11
C ASN A 196 6.56 21.19 16.69
N HIS A 197 7.16 20.97 15.53
CA HIS A 197 8.31 21.75 15.08
C HIS A 197 7.88 23.03 14.35
N PRO A 198 8.42 24.25 14.70
CA PRO A 198 7.96 25.53 14.15
C PRO A 198 8.16 25.69 12.63
N LYS A 199 9.07 24.93 12.02
CA LYS A 199 9.34 24.95 10.57
C LYS A 199 8.58 23.85 9.80
N VAL A 200 7.69 23.10 10.46
CA VAL A 200 6.81 22.10 9.85
C VAL A 200 5.38 22.64 9.88
N THR A 201 4.73 22.66 8.74
CA THR A 201 3.37 23.21 8.60
C THR A 201 2.28 22.14 8.66
N LYS A 202 2.63 20.90 8.33
CA LYS A 202 1.70 19.78 8.28
C LYS A 202 2.42 18.43 8.40
N VAL A 203 1.81 17.48 9.08
CA VAL A 203 2.25 16.08 9.12
C VAL A 203 1.07 15.18 8.75
N ASN A 204 1.22 14.37 7.70
CA ASN A 204 0.18 13.43 7.25
C ASN A 204 0.52 12.02 7.76
N TYR A 205 0.26 11.75 9.03
CA TYR A 205 0.45 10.43 9.64
C TYR A 205 -0.82 10.01 10.39
N ALA A 206 -1.45 8.94 9.97
CA ALA A 206 -2.77 8.54 10.45
C ALA A 206 -2.84 8.18 11.95
N SER A 207 -1.70 7.89 12.59
CA SER A 207 -1.66 7.63 14.05
C SER A 207 -1.61 8.91 14.91
N LEU A 208 -1.48 10.10 14.33
CA LEU A 208 -1.56 11.36 15.10
C LEU A 208 -3.00 11.72 15.38
N PRO A 209 -3.33 12.18 16.60
CA PRO A 209 -4.69 12.61 16.95
C PRO A 209 -5.25 13.74 16.08
N SER A 210 -4.37 14.55 15.47
CA SER A 210 -4.72 15.62 14.53
C SER A 210 -5.13 15.11 13.14
N SER A 211 -4.84 13.84 12.83
CA SER A 211 -5.13 13.27 11.53
C SER A 211 -6.63 13.06 11.32
N PRO A 212 -7.19 13.41 10.15
CA PRO A 212 -8.58 13.10 9.81
C PRO A 212 -8.85 11.59 9.75
N TYR A 213 -7.83 10.76 9.68
CA TYR A 213 -7.91 9.30 9.64
C TYR A 213 -7.65 8.64 10.98
N TYR A 214 -7.54 9.42 12.07
CA TYR A 214 -7.18 8.88 13.39
C TYR A 214 -8.14 7.79 13.86
N ASP A 215 -9.45 8.00 13.74
CA ASP A 215 -10.46 7.04 14.18
C ASP A 215 -10.39 5.73 13.37
N LEU A 216 -10.20 5.82 12.06
CA LEU A 216 -9.97 4.63 11.21
C LEU A 216 -8.65 3.94 11.56
N ALA A 217 -7.60 4.71 11.90
CA ALA A 217 -6.34 4.15 12.35
C ALA A 217 -6.50 3.39 13.69
N GLN A 218 -7.26 3.94 14.64
CA GLN A 218 -7.55 3.23 15.89
C GLN A 218 -8.37 1.95 15.66
N LYS A 219 -9.29 1.97 14.71
CA LYS A 219 -10.13 0.82 14.38
C LYS A 219 -9.33 -0.30 13.70
N TYR A 220 -8.58 0.03 12.64
CA TYR A 220 -7.93 -0.97 11.79
C TYR A 220 -6.47 -1.24 12.16
N LEU A 221 -5.77 -0.24 12.66
CA LEU A 221 -4.31 -0.25 12.88
C LEU A 221 -3.95 0.20 14.31
N PRO A 222 -4.53 -0.41 15.37
CA PRO A 222 -4.33 0.03 16.76
C PRO A 222 -2.86 -0.07 17.21
N LYS A 223 -2.06 -0.93 16.57
CA LYS A 223 -0.61 -1.04 16.81
C LYS A 223 0.16 0.15 16.22
N GLY A 224 -0.39 0.79 15.18
CA GLY A 224 0.15 1.97 14.49
C GLY A 224 0.00 1.90 12.98
N ALA A 225 0.01 3.07 12.33
CA ALA A 225 -0.29 3.25 10.92
C ALA A 225 0.97 3.23 10.05
N SER A 226 1.73 2.13 10.08
CA SER A 226 2.96 1.98 9.29
C SER A 226 4.10 2.91 9.72
N SER A 227 5.15 3.03 8.92
CA SER A 227 6.28 3.93 9.14
C SER A 227 6.54 4.87 7.97
N ILE A 228 5.61 4.94 7.04
CA ILE A 228 5.68 5.82 5.88
C ILE A 228 4.68 6.95 6.08
N PHE A 229 5.15 8.19 6.00
CA PHE A 229 4.29 9.35 6.09
C PHE A 229 4.91 10.55 5.37
N THR A 230 4.17 11.65 5.26
CA THR A 230 4.65 12.89 4.67
C THR A 230 4.55 14.03 5.66
N PHE A 231 5.42 15.00 5.49
CA PHE A 231 5.31 16.29 6.18
C PHE A 231 5.68 17.43 5.24
N ASN A 232 5.13 18.61 5.51
CA ASN A 232 5.40 19.82 4.75
C ASN A 232 6.26 20.76 5.57
N VAL A 233 7.30 21.29 4.96
CA VAL A 233 8.15 22.31 5.61
C VAL A 233 7.61 23.71 5.33
N ALA A 234 7.92 24.66 6.20
CA ALA A 234 7.64 26.06 5.95
C ALA A 234 8.53 26.55 4.79
N GLY A 235 7.90 27.17 3.77
CA GLY A 235 8.62 27.74 2.64
C GLY A 235 8.17 27.18 1.29
N SER A 236 9.08 26.59 0.55
CA SER A 236 8.84 26.17 -0.84
C SER A 236 9.49 24.82 -1.14
N ALA A 237 9.31 24.32 -2.37
CA ALA A 237 10.02 23.15 -2.87
C ALA A 237 11.55 23.23 -2.70
N LYS A 238 12.12 24.45 -2.75
CA LYS A 238 13.55 24.66 -2.51
C LYS A 238 13.90 24.36 -1.04
N ALA A 239 13.09 24.84 -0.09
CA ALA A 239 13.29 24.55 1.33
C ALA A 239 13.19 23.05 1.61
N ALA A 240 12.20 22.36 1.03
CA ALA A 240 12.07 20.90 1.16
C ALA A 240 13.33 20.16 0.66
N ARG A 241 13.88 20.57 -0.48
CA ARG A 241 15.13 19.99 -1.01
C ARG A 241 16.33 20.29 -0.13
N GLU A 242 16.45 21.52 0.40
CA GLU A 242 17.53 21.90 1.29
C GLU A 242 17.53 21.07 2.59
N VAL A 243 16.33 20.75 3.12
CA VAL A 243 16.21 19.80 4.22
C VAL A 243 16.71 18.42 3.82
N ILE A 244 16.24 17.87 2.69
CA ILE A 244 16.64 16.53 2.22
C ILE A 244 18.15 16.45 1.99
N ASP A 245 18.72 17.42 1.29
CA ASP A 245 20.15 17.47 0.97
C ASP A 245 21.05 17.63 2.22
N SER A 246 20.44 18.01 3.35
CA SER A 246 21.13 18.23 4.62
C SER A 246 21.09 17.06 5.58
N LEU A 247 20.29 16.04 5.27
CA LEU A 247 20.20 14.81 6.08
C LEU A 247 21.43 13.93 5.88
N GLU A 248 21.95 13.38 6.97
CA GLU A 248 23.14 12.52 6.97
C GLU A 248 22.81 11.04 7.19
N ILE A 249 21.73 10.73 7.93
CA ILE A 249 21.32 9.36 8.23
C ILE A 249 20.31 8.86 7.19
N PHE A 250 19.35 9.70 6.79
CA PHE A 250 18.35 9.33 5.81
C PHE A 250 18.96 9.19 4.41
N SER A 251 18.66 8.10 3.72
CA SER A 251 19.07 7.93 2.33
C SER A 251 18.03 8.52 1.37
N ASP A 252 18.46 9.44 0.48
CA ASP A 252 17.59 9.97 -0.59
C ASP A 252 17.47 8.94 -1.71
N LEU A 253 16.40 8.15 -1.66
CA LEU A 253 16.07 7.17 -2.71
C LEU A 253 14.59 6.78 -2.71
N ALA A 254 14.09 6.43 -3.90
CA ALA A 254 12.69 6.13 -4.15
C ALA A 254 12.31 4.69 -3.76
N ASN A 255 12.44 4.33 -2.47
CA ASN A 255 11.92 3.10 -1.90
C ASN A 255 11.14 3.42 -0.61
N VAL A 256 10.59 2.40 0.04
CA VAL A 256 9.90 2.48 1.34
C VAL A 256 10.04 1.15 2.09
N ALA A 257 9.82 1.18 3.41
CA ALA A 257 9.79 -0.01 4.26
C ALA A 257 11.12 -0.79 4.28
N ASP A 258 12.23 -0.09 4.10
CA ASP A 258 13.58 -0.61 4.29
C ASP A 258 13.96 -0.53 5.78
N ALA A 259 14.86 -1.38 6.22
CA ALA A 259 15.48 -1.30 7.55
C ALA A 259 16.17 0.04 7.79
N LYS A 260 16.59 0.73 6.72
CA LYS A 260 17.16 2.09 6.74
C LYS A 260 16.07 3.14 6.57
N SER A 261 16.25 4.29 7.20
CA SER A 261 15.42 5.46 6.99
C SER A 261 15.68 6.07 5.62
N LEU A 262 14.60 6.30 4.88
CA LEU A 262 14.62 6.83 3.53
C LEU A 262 13.83 8.13 3.46
N VAL A 263 14.24 8.99 2.54
CA VAL A 263 13.57 10.27 2.26
C VAL A 263 13.46 10.48 0.76
N VAL A 264 12.41 11.12 0.30
CA VAL A 264 12.28 11.61 -1.08
C VAL A 264 11.47 12.89 -1.12
N HIS A 265 11.68 13.68 -2.18
CA HIS A 265 10.80 14.78 -2.57
C HIS A 265 9.78 14.28 -3.61
N PRO A 266 8.52 13.97 -3.23
CA PRO A 266 7.57 13.30 -4.14
C PRO A 266 7.35 14.05 -5.46
N ALA A 267 7.21 15.37 -5.40
CA ALA A 267 6.91 16.22 -6.56
C ALA A 267 7.99 16.16 -7.65
N THR A 268 9.25 15.94 -7.31
CA THR A 268 10.36 15.94 -8.31
C THR A 268 10.97 14.57 -8.57
N THR A 269 10.52 13.53 -7.85
CA THR A 269 11.05 12.16 -7.99
C THR A 269 9.95 11.19 -8.44
N THR A 270 9.19 10.63 -7.51
CA THR A 270 8.17 9.61 -7.78
C THR A 270 7.01 10.11 -8.64
N HIS A 271 6.74 11.41 -8.64
CA HIS A 271 5.67 12.06 -9.39
C HIS A 271 6.19 13.17 -10.34
N GLY A 272 7.49 13.21 -10.61
CA GLY A 272 8.14 14.24 -11.40
C GLY A 272 7.70 14.33 -12.88
N GLN A 273 6.87 13.38 -13.36
CA GLN A 273 6.27 13.41 -14.68
C GLN A 273 4.86 14.04 -14.71
N MET A 274 4.31 14.39 -13.53
CA MET A 274 2.99 15.00 -13.40
C MET A 274 3.09 16.52 -13.51
N THR A 275 2.00 17.14 -13.99
CA THR A 275 1.88 18.61 -13.96
C THR A 275 1.63 19.08 -12.53
N GLU A 276 1.85 20.37 -12.26
CA GLU A 276 1.54 20.95 -10.93
C GLU A 276 0.06 20.79 -10.56
N GLU A 277 -0.83 20.87 -11.55
CA GLU A 277 -2.27 20.67 -11.35
C GLU A 277 -2.58 19.22 -10.96
N ASP A 278 -1.97 18.24 -11.65
CA ASP A 278 -2.13 16.83 -11.32
C ASP A 278 -1.53 16.49 -9.94
N LEU A 279 -0.38 17.08 -9.58
CA LEU A 279 0.23 16.91 -8.27
C LEU A 279 -0.71 17.39 -7.16
N ARG A 280 -1.29 18.59 -7.32
CA ARG A 280 -2.27 19.13 -6.35
C ARG A 280 -3.55 18.28 -6.28
N ALA A 281 -4.04 17.80 -7.41
CA ALA A 281 -5.18 16.90 -7.46
C ALA A 281 -4.92 15.58 -6.71
N CYS A 282 -3.67 15.13 -6.70
CA CYS A 282 -3.20 13.97 -5.91
C CYS A 282 -2.82 14.33 -4.46
N GLY A 283 -3.00 15.59 -4.03
CA GLY A 283 -2.66 16.05 -2.68
C GLY A 283 -1.16 16.15 -2.42
N ILE A 284 -0.35 16.27 -3.47
CA ILE A 284 1.11 16.42 -3.38
C ILE A 284 1.44 17.90 -3.50
N GLU A 285 1.97 18.47 -2.42
CA GLU A 285 2.35 19.86 -2.34
C GLU A 285 3.86 20.04 -2.63
N PRO A 286 4.29 21.19 -3.19
CA PRO A 286 5.69 21.39 -3.58
C PRO A 286 6.67 21.30 -2.40
N GLU A 287 6.25 21.68 -1.20
CA GLU A 287 7.05 21.64 0.04
C GLU A 287 6.96 20.32 0.80
N GLN A 288 6.32 19.31 0.22
CA GLN A 288 6.10 18.02 0.87
C GLN A 288 7.33 17.12 0.78
N ILE A 289 7.70 16.53 1.89
CA ILE A 289 8.73 15.51 2.04
C ILE A 289 8.07 14.20 2.44
N ARG A 290 8.40 13.09 1.79
CA ARG A 290 7.99 11.76 2.22
C ARG A 290 9.15 11.06 2.90
N VAL A 291 8.90 10.50 4.07
CA VAL A 291 9.84 9.66 4.81
C VAL A 291 9.34 8.23 4.94
N SER A 292 10.26 7.31 4.96
CA SER A 292 10.06 5.92 5.37
C SER A 292 11.02 5.64 6.51
N ILE A 293 10.50 5.61 7.72
CA ILE A 293 11.31 5.52 8.94
C ILE A 293 11.81 4.10 9.12
N GLY A 294 13.11 3.95 9.34
CA GLY A 294 13.83 2.70 9.53
C GLY A 294 13.92 2.25 10.98
N LEU A 295 14.93 1.41 11.25
CA LEU A 295 15.15 0.73 12.54
C LEU A 295 16.21 1.42 13.41
N GLU A 296 16.82 2.48 12.93
CA GLU A 296 17.87 3.25 13.62
C GLU A 296 17.36 3.77 14.98
N ASN A 297 18.23 4.33 15.77
CA ASN A 297 17.81 5.01 17.00
C ASN A 297 16.94 6.23 16.66
N ALA A 298 15.75 6.29 17.24
CA ALA A 298 14.81 7.39 16.97
C ALA A 298 15.35 8.77 17.35
N ASP A 299 16.16 8.87 18.42
CA ASP A 299 16.72 10.12 18.87
C ASP A 299 17.81 10.64 17.90
N ASP A 300 18.58 9.74 17.30
CA ASP A 300 19.55 10.08 16.24
C ASP A 300 18.84 10.58 14.98
N LEU A 301 17.72 9.93 14.59
CA LEU A 301 16.90 10.36 13.45
C LEU A 301 16.25 11.73 13.70
N ILE A 302 15.80 11.99 14.92
CA ILE A 302 15.23 13.29 15.32
C ILE A 302 16.31 14.37 15.29
N GLU A 303 17.52 14.07 15.76
CA GLU A 303 18.63 15.03 15.74
C GLU A 303 19.05 15.35 14.31
N ASP A 304 19.12 14.38 13.41
CA ASP A 304 19.40 14.58 12.00
C ASP A 304 18.37 15.51 11.34
N LEU A 305 17.08 15.24 11.59
CA LEU A 305 15.97 16.09 11.12
C LEU A 305 16.03 17.50 11.72
N ARG A 306 16.38 17.64 13.01
CA ARG A 306 16.52 18.93 13.68
C ARG A 306 17.59 19.79 13.01
N LEU A 307 18.77 19.21 12.80
CA LEU A 307 19.91 19.90 12.16
C LEU A 307 19.58 20.30 10.71
N ALA A 308 18.90 19.42 9.96
CA ALA A 308 18.48 19.72 8.60
C ALA A 308 17.42 20.83 8.55
N LEU A 309 16.44 20.81 9.45
CA LEU A 309 15.41 21.84 9.54
C LEU A 309 15.97 23.21 9.98
N GLU A 310 17.05 23.27 10.73
CA GLU A 310 17.69 24.55 11.10
C GLU A 310 18.21 25.35 9.90
N LYS A 311 18.50 24.69 8.78
CA LYS A 311 19.08 25.32 7.57
C LYS A 311 18.08 26.08 6.70
N ILE A 312 16.78 25.89 6.88
CA ILE A 312 15.73 26.59 6.13
C ILE A 312 15.11 27.76 6.89
#